data_e1b5058cd374ebbb985275ae935bd316
#
_entry.id   e1b5058cd374ebbb985275ae935bd316
#
_cell.length_a   1.000
_cell.length_b   1.000
_cell.length_c   1.000
_cell.angle_alpha   90.00
_cell.angle_beta   90.00
_cell.angle_gamma   90.00
#
_symmetry.space_group_name_H-M   'P 1'
#
loop_
_entity.id
_entity.type
_entity.pdbx_description
1 polymer ?
#
loop_
_entity_poly.entity_id
_entity_poly.type
_entity_poly.pdbx_seq_one_letter_code
_entity_poly.pdbx_strand_id
1 'polypeptide(L)'
;RKIRAMLDELKPNAIHIAVEGPLGVAARSICRKRGIPFTTAYHTHFQLHIEARVHGTFFTPAAYAALGWFHGGARATMVATKSLKNELEKHGLKNLALWPLGVDTEIFKRNTVPRLPPLQKPVFVYFGRLAVEKSSEEFLALDLPGTKLVIGDGPDRIRLKKKYGNRAVFVGYKRGQELVDWLSLADVFVFPSRSETFGLVVLEALACGIPVVAHDVMGPRDIITNGVDGYLSEDLGKAARDALLLDRKNCRETAERYSWEHSVDAFVQNLIFF
;
A
#
# COMPACT_ATOMS: atom_id res chain seq x y z
N ARG A 1 -24.50 -13.24 18.90
CA ARG A 1 -24.79 -14.68 19.06
C ARG A 1 -23.98 -15.54 18.08
N LYS A 2 -23.97 -15.25 16.77
CA LYS A 2 -23.27 -16.06 15.74
C LYS A 2 -21.76 -16.24 16.02
N ILE A 3 -21.00 -15.16 16.29
CA ILE A 3 -19.55 -15.25 16.56
C ILE A 3 -19.28 -16.18 17.75
N ARG A 4 -20.11 -16.10 18.80
CA ARG A 4 -19.95 -16.97 19.99
C ARG A 4 -20.14 -18.43 19.63
N ALA A 5 -21.19 -18.77 18.90
CA ALA A 5 -21.44 -20.12 18.43
C ALA A 5 -20.30 -20.66 17.55
N MET A 6 -19.80 -19.83 16.61
CA MET A 6 -18.64 -20.19 15.78
C MET A 6 -17.38 -20.49 16.60
N LEU A 7 -17.08 -19.70 17.63
CA LEU A 7 -15.93 -19.96 18.50
C LEU A 7 -16.09 -21.25 19.31
N ASP A 8 -17.32 -21.56 19.75
CA ASP A 8 -17.62 -22.78 20.50
C ASP A 8 -17.53 -24.04 19.62
N GLU A 9 -17.91 -23.90 18.35
CA GLU A 9 -17.86 -24.97 17.34
C GLU A 9 -16.43 -25.21 16.80
N LEU A 10 -15.74 -24.13 16.37
CA LEU A 10 -14.44 -24.22 15.70
C LEU A 10 -13.28 -24.50 16.68
N LYS A 11 -13.42 -24.13 17.94
CA LYS A 11 -12.37 -24.24 18.98
C LYS A 11 -10.99 -23.81 18.45
N PRO A 12 -10.85 -22.56 17.99
CA PRO A 12 -9.62 -22.10 17.35
C PRO A 12 -8.45 -22.07 18.34
N ASN A 13 -7.22 -22.30 17.83
CA ASN A 13 -5.97 -22.24 18.61
C ASN A 13 -5.38 -20.81 18.65
N ALA A 14 -5.84 -19.93 17.75
CA ALA A 14 -5.45 -18.53 17.70
C ALA A 14 -6.61 -17.67 17.15
N ILE A 15 -6.70 -16.43 17.60
CA ILE A 15 -7.72 -15.48 17.11
C ILE A 15 -7.02 -14.21 16.66
N HIS A 16 -7.27 -13.84 15.40
CA HIS A 16 -6.85 -12.58 14.83
C HIS A 16 -8.06 -11.75 14.42
N ILE A 17 -8.12 -10.49 14.88
CA ILE A 17 -9.19 -9.54 14.54
C ILE A 17 -8.64 -8.50 13.58
N ALA A 18 -8.90 -8.69 12.29
CA ALA A 18 -8.27 -7.93 11.22
C ALA A 18 -8.80 -6.50 11.04
N VAL A 19 -10.00 -6.17 11.57
CA VAL A 19 -10.64 -4.86 11.33
C VAL A 19 -11.42 -4.37 12.55
N GLU A 20 -11.52 -3.04 12.71
CA GLU A 20 -12.18 -2.35 13.82
C GLU A 20 -13.72 -2.25 13.67
N GLY A 21 -14.28 -2.83 12.63
CA GLY A 21 -15.72 -2.80 12.36
C GLY A 21 -16.59 -3.51 13.41
N PRO A 22 -17.92 -3.50 13.27
CA PRO A 22 -18.86 -4.06 14.26
C PRO A 22 -18.60 -5.53 14.61
N LEU A 23 -18.14 -6.33 13.64
CA LEU A 23 -17.76 -7.73 13.87
C LEU A 23 -16.49 -7.83 14.71
N GLY A 24 -15.48 -6.99 14.45
CA GLY A 24 -14.25 -6.92 15.23
C GLY A 24 -14.51 -6.51 16.68
N VAL A 25 -15.35 -5.49 16.90
CA VAL A 25 -15.77 -5.05 18.24
C VAL A 25 -16.48 -6.19 18.99
N ALA A 26 -17.37 -6.93 18.31
CA ALA A 26 -18.08 -8.06 18.90
C ALA A 26 -17.12 -9.22 19.24
N ALA A 27 -16.20 -9.57 18.34
CA ALA A 27 -15.18 -10.59 18.57
C ALA A 27 -14.28 -10.22 19.76
N ARG A 28 -13.74 -8.98 19.76
CA ARG A 28 -12.95 -8.43 20.87
C ARG A 28 -13.69 -8.54 22.22
N SER A 29 -14.97 -8.13 22.25
CA SER A 29 -15.78 -8.19 23.47
C SER A 29 -15.94 -9.62 24.00
N ILE A 30 -16.11 -10.59 23.10
CA ILE A 30 -16.23 -12.01 23.47
C ILE A 30 -14.89 -12.53 23.99
N CYS A 31 -13.77 -12.27 23.30
CA CYS A 31 -12.44 -12.68 23.70
C CYS A 31 -12.11 -12.14 25.08
N ARG A 32 -12.31 -10.84 25.33
CA ARG A 32 -12.07 -10.22 26.65
C ARG A 32 -12.90 -10.83 27.75
N LYS A 33 -14.21 -11.07 27.51
CA LYS A 33 -15.09 -11.67 28.51
C LYS A 33 -14.73 -13.10 28.86
N ARG A 34 -14.13 -13.83 27.94
CA ARG A 34 -13.73 -15.23 28.12
C ARG A 34 -12.25 -15.42 28.49
N GLY A 35 -11.48 -14.33 28.61
CA GLY A 35 -10.04 -14.39 28.85
C GLY A 35 -9.24 -14.98 27.69
N ILE A 36 -9.81 -15.05 26.48
CA ILE A 36 -9.14 -15.60 25.30
C ILE A 36 -8.17 -14.55 24.74
N PRO A 37 -6.87 -14.87 24.60
CA PRO A 37 -5.92 -13.96 23.99
C PRO A 37 -6.24 -13.80 22.48
N PHE A 38 -5.96 -12.62 21.94
CA PHE A 38 -6.16 -12.34 20.52
C PHE A 38 -5.15 -11.32 20.02
N THR A 39 -4.94 -11.30 18.71
CA THR A 39 -4.16 -10.28 18.03
C THR A 39 -5.08 -9.42 17.15
N THR A 40 -4.61 -8.24 16.77
CA THR A 40 -5.32 -7.33 15.87
C THR A 40 -4.38 -6.86 14.77
N ALA A 41 -4.92 -6.24 13.72
CA ALA A 41 -4.14 -5.52 12.73
C ALA A 41 -4.71 -4.13 12.51
N TYR A 42 -3.83 -3.19 12.18
CA TYR A 42 -4.18 -1.84 11.79
C TYR A 42 -3.70 -1.59 10.35
N HIS A 43 -4.66 -1.58 9.40
CA HIS A 43 -4.38 -1.51 7.97
C HIS A 43 -4.74 -0.18 7.33
N THR A 44 -5.63 0.61 7.96
CA THR A 44 -6.17 1.81 7.33
C THR A 44 -5.96 3.02 8.21
N HIS A 45 -5.26 4.02 7.69
CA HIS A 45 -5.08 5.30 8.37
C HIS A 45 -6.37 6.11 8.32
N PHE A 46 -7.36 5.71 9.11
CA PHE A 46 -8.68 6.36 9.15
C PHE A 46 -8.58 7.87 9.42
N GLN A 47 -7.63 8.30 10.23
CA GLN A 47 -7.41 9.70 10.57
C GLN A 47 -7.10 10.54 9.34
N LEU A 48 -6.17 10.10 8.47
CA LEU A 48 -5.84 10.81 7.23
C LEU A 48 -7.04 10.89 6.29
N HIS A 49 -7.88 9.86 6.25
CA HIS A 49 -9.10 9.88 5.43
C HIS A 49 -10.17 10.83 5.99
N ILE A 50 -10.26 10.97 7.31
CA ILE A 50 -11.18 11.91 7.97
C ILE A 50 -10.66 13.33 7.79
N GLU A 51 -9.38 13.59 8.04
CA GLU A 51 -8.74 14.89 7.90
C GLU A 51 -8.83 15.43 6.46
N ALA A 52 -8.61 14.57 5.47
CA ALA A 52 -8.76 14.93 4.05
C ALA A 52 -10.19 15.29 3.65
N ARG A 53 -11.22 14.80 4.36
CA ARG A 53 -12.63 15.05 4.05
C ARG A 53 -13.27 16.15 4.88
N VAL A 54 -12.81 16.35 6.12
CA VAL A 54 -13.48 17.24 7.10
C VAL A 54 -12.71 18.55 7.31
N HIS A 55 -11.55 18.74 6.66
CA HIS A 55 -10.72 19.95 6.79
C HIS A 55 -10.47 20.37 8.25
N GLY A 56 -10.11 19.42 9.14
CA GLY A 56 -9.80 19.75 10.52
C GLY A 56 -9.26 18.59 11.34
N THR A 57 -8.24 18.86 12.17
CA THR A 57 -7.60 17.90 13.08
C THR A 57 -8.38 17.67 14.37
N PHE A 58 -9.57 18.24 14.52
CA PHE A 58 -10.34 18.27 15.77
C PHE A 58 -10.74 16.87 16.30
N PHE A 59 -10.89 15.90 15.40
CA PHE A 59 -11.30 14.54 15.77
C PHE A 59 -10.13 13.59 16.04
N THR A 60 -8.89 14.00 15.79
CA THR A 60 -7.69 13.18 15.91
C THR A 60 -7.51 12.55 17.30
N PRO A 61 -7.61 13.27 18.43
CA PRO A 61 -7.45 12.67 19.75
C PRO A 61 -8.51 11.61 20.07
N ALA A 62 -9.77 11.85 19.70
CA ALA A 62 -10.86 10.90 19.92
C ALA A 62 -10.69 9.63 19.08
N ALA A 63 -10.19 9.77 17.83
CA ALA A 63 -9.89 8.65 16.97
C ALA A 63 -8.77 7.77 17.55
N TYR A 64 -7.67 8.37 18.01
CA TYR A 64 -6.60 7.61 18.67
C TYR A 64 -7.04 6.97 19.99
N ALA A 65 -7.91 7.63 20.76
CA ALA A 65 -8.51 7.05 21.96
C ALA A 65 -9.36 5.80 21.63
N ALA A 66 -10.17 5.88 20.57
CA ALA A 66 -10.95 4.74 20.07
C ALA A 66 -10.07 3.58 19.59
N LEU A 67 -8.98 3.88 18.86
CA LEU A 67 -7.98 2.90 18.45
C LEU A 67 -7.30 2.27 19.69
N GLY A 68 -6.84 3.09 20.63
CA GLY A 68 -6.26 2.62 21.89
C GLY A 68 -7.21 1.71 22.68
N TRP A 69 -8.50 2.07 22.72
CA TRP A 69 -9.53 1.22 23.30
C TRP A 69 -9.67 -0.11 22.56
N PHE A 70 -9.71 -0.10 21.23
CA PHE A 70 -9.90 -1.32 20.44
C PHE A 70 -8.67 -2.23 20.49
N HIS A 71 -7.50 -1.71 20.22
CA HIS A 71 -6.25 -2.46 20.13
C HIS A 71 -5.61 -2.73 21.49
N GLY A 72 -5.84 -1.89 22.50
CA GLY A 72 -5.23 -2.01 23.83
C GLY A 72 -5.58 -3.29 24.62
N GLY A 73 -6.55 -4.06 24.13
CA GLY A 73 -6.87 -5.38 24.68
C GLY A 73 -6.16 -6.54 24.00
N ALA A 74 -5.49 -6.29 22.86
CA ALA A 74 -4.79 -7.30 22.10
C ALA A 74 -3.39 -7.60 22.68
N ARG A 75 -2.92 -8.83 22.53
CA ARG A 75 -1.55 -9.22 22.87
C ARG A 75 -0.53 -8.64 21.90
N ALA A 76 -0.89 -8.54 20.63
CA ALA A 76 -0.14 -7.84 19.62
C ALA A 76 -1.09 -7.14 18.63
N THR A 77 -0.72 -5.94 18.19
CA THR A 77 -1.37 -5.20 17.09
C THR A 77 -0.39 -5.11 15.93
N MET A 78 -0.72 -5.78 14.85
CA MET A 78 0.14 -5.87 13.67
C MET A 78 0.01 -4.61 12.81
N VAL A 79 1.13 -4.06 12.38
CA VAL A 79 1.24 -2.85 11.56
C VAL A 79 2.20 -3.08 10.39
N ALA A 80 1.90 -2.50 9.24
CA ALA A 80 2.60 -2.82 8.02
C ALA A 80 4.00 -2.20 7.91
N THR A 81 4.25 -1.03 8.53
CA THR A 81 5.51 -0.29 8.38
C THR A 81 6.07 0.21 9.70
N LYS A 82 7.39 0.49 9.71
CA LYS A 82 8.08 1.11 10.85
C LYS A 82 7.57 2.53 11.10
N SER A 83 7.33 3.30 10.04
CA SER A 83 6.80 4.66 10.15
C SER A 83 5.43 4.67 10.83
N LEU A 84 4.53 3.75 10.43
CA LEU A 84 3.22 3.60 11.05
C LEU A 84 3.33 3.16 12.52
N LYS A 85 4.23 2.21 12.82
CA LYS A 85 4.49 1.78 14.19
C LYS A 85 4.90 2.96 15.07
N ASN A 86 5.90 3.72 14.63
CA ASN A 86 6.42 4.87 15.38
C ASN A 86 5.33 5.94 15.57
N GLU A 87 4.49 6.16 14.59
CA GLU A 87 3.36 7.11 14.67
C GLU A 87 2.36 6.68 15.75
N LEU A 88 1.93 5.42 15.73
CA LEU A 88 0.98 4.89 16.69
C LEU A 88 1.56 4.84 18.13
N GLU A 89 2.87 4.55 18.27
CA GLU A 89 3.57 4.61 19.57
C GLU A 89 3.56 6.02 20.18
N LYS A 90 3.78 7.06 19.36
CA LYS A 90 3.69 8.47 19.80
C LYS A 90 2.29 8.82 20.32
N HIS A 91 1.26 8.17 19.78
CA HIS A 91 -0.12 8.33 20.24
C HIS A 91 -0.54 7.34 21.35
N GLY A 92 0.44 6.66 21.97
CA GLY A 92 0.24 5.84 23.16
C GLY A 92 -0.27 4.42 22.91
N LEU A 93 -0.33 3.96 21.66
CA LEU A 93 -0.62 2.55 21.38
C LEU A 93 0.60 1.69 21.78
N LYS A 94 0.31 0.53 22.37
CA LYS A 94 1.32 -0.42 22.86
C LYS A 94 1.17 -1.77 22.14
N ASN A 95 2.16 -2.65 22.36
CA ASN A 95 2.15 -4.01 21.80
C ASN A 95 2.08 -4.04 20.26
N LEU A 96 2.76 -3.08 19.60
CA LEU A 96 2.81 -3.01 18.14
C LEU A 96 3.88 -3.96 17.61
N ALA A 97 3.48 -4.83 16.67
CA ALA A 97 4.34 -5.79 15.99
C ALA A 97 4.37 -5.49 14.49
N LEU A 98 5.53 -5.64 13.85
CA LEU A 98 5.64 -5.45 12.40
C LEU A 98 5.08 -6.67 11.67
N TRP A 99 4.23 -6.39 10.70
CA TRP A 99 3.72 -7.34 9.73
C TRP A 99 3.67 -6.68 8.35
N PRO A 100 4.80 -6.64 7.63
CA PRO A 100 4.83 -6.08 6.29
C PRO A 100 3.96 -6.90 5.34
N LEU A 101 3.24 -6.20 4.47
CA LEU A 101 2.46 -6.86 3.43
C LEU A 101 3.39 -7.45 2.37
N GLY A 102 2.96 -8.54 1.74
CA GLY A 102 3.73 -9.22 0.71
C GLY A 102 3.26 -8.88 -0.70
N VAL A 103 4.14 -9.09 -1.66
CA VAL A 103 3.85 -9.07 -3.10
C VAL A 103 4.07 -10.46 -3.70
N ASP A 104 3.22 -10.83 -4.65
CA ASP A 104 3.40 -12.06 -5.43
C ASP A 104 4.48 -11.84 -6.49
N THR A 105 5.70 -12.26 -6.17
CA THR A 105 6.86 -12.10 -7.06
C THR A 105 6.85 -13.05 -8.25
N GLU A 106 6.02 -14.08 -8.26
CA GLU A 106 5.85 -14.97 -9.41
C GLU A 106 4.90 -14.38 -10.45
N ILE A 107 3.83 -13.73 -10.00
CA ILE A 107 2.91 -13.01 -10.88
C ILE A 107 3.56 -11.70 -11.36
N PHE A 108 4.08 -10.87 -10.43
CA PHE A 108 4.72 -9.60 -10.76
C PHE A 108 6.18 -9.83 -11.17
N LYS A 109 6.35 -10.27 -12.42
CA LYS A 109 7.63 -10.51 -13.05
C LYS A 109 7.61 -9.93 -14.45
N ARG A 110 8.57 -9.09 -14.76
CA ARG A 110 8.65 -8.45 -16.07
C ARG A 110 8.69 -9.47 -17.19
N ASN A 111 7.81 -9.30 -18.19
CA ASN A 111 7.87 -10.10 -19.41
C ASN A 111 9.07 -9.66 -20.28
N THR A 112 9.88 -10.62 -20.68
CA THR A 112 11.01 -10.37 -21.61
C THR A 112 10.53 -10.20 -23.04
N VAL A 113 9.39 -10.81 -23.40
CA VAL A 113 8.77 -10.68 -24.70
C VAL A 113 7.54 -9.80 -24.58
N PRO A 114 7.50 -8.60 -25.20
CA PRO A 114 6.34 -7.73 -25.15
C PRO A 114 5.13 -8.38 -25.81
N ARG A 115 4.00 -8.40 -25.08
CA ARG A 115 2.70 -8.88 -25.61
C ARG A 115 1.82 -7.75 -26.16
N LEU A 116 2.26 -6.51 -25.98
CA LEU A 116 1.54 -5.30 -26.34
C LEU A 116 2.35 -4.49 -27.34
N PRO A 117 1.70 -3.65 -28.15
CA PRO A 117 2.39 -2.73 -29.04
C PRO A 117 3.37 -1.84 -28.28
N PRO A 118 4.55 -1.53 -28.86
CA PRO A 118 5.52 -0.66 -28.20
C PRO A 118 4.97 0.76 -28.03
N LEU A 119 5.35 1.38 -26.92
CA LEU A 119 5.10 2.80 -26.63
C LEU A 119 6.40 3.60 -26.86
N GLN A 120 6.26 4.89 -27.15
CA GLN A 120 7.42 5.79 -27.26
C GLN A 120 8.17 5.86 -25.93
N LYS A 121 9.45 5.52 -25.96
CA LYS A 121 10.33 5.54 -24.79
C LYS A 121 10.84 6.96 -24.45
N PRO A 122 11.16 7.23 -23.19
CA PRO A 122 10.90 6.41 -22.00
C PRO A 122 9.39 6.36 -21.64
N VAL A 123 8.95 5.30 -20.97
CA VAL A 123 7.57 5.12 -20.52
C VAL A 123 7.50 5.34 -19.00
N PHE A 124 6.85 6.41 -18.62
CA PHE A 124 6.51 6.68 -17.21
C PHE A 124 5.11 6.18 -16.93
N VAL A 125 4.93 5.35 -15.93
CA VAL A 125 3.62 4.78 -15.59
C VAL A 125 3.10 5.33 -14.26
N TYR A 126 1.80 5.54 -14.21
CA TYR A 126 1.00 5.58 -13.00
C TYR A 126 0.03 4.40 -13.03
N PHE A 127 -0.05 3.64 -11.96
CA PHE A 127 -1.10 2.64 -11.82
C PHE A 127 -1.69 2.62 -10.42
N GLY A 128 -3.01 2.46 -10.35
CA GLY A 128 -3.77 2.54 -9.13
C GLY A 128 -5.14 3.19 -9.34
N ARG A 129 -5.83 3.45 -8.22
CA ARG A 129 -7.12 4.11 -8.24
C ARG A 129 -6.98 5.58 -8.67
N LEU A 130 -7.80 6.01 -9.63
CA LEU A 130 -7.87 7.40 -10.09
C LEU A 130 -8.85 8.20 -9.21
N ALA A 131 -8.32 8.78 -8.14
CA ALA A 131 -9.08 9.53 -7.15
C ALA A 131 -8.22 10.67 -6.57
N VAL A 132 -8.86 11.68 -6.01
CA VAL A 132 -8.22 12.90 -5.50
C VAL A 132 -7.11 12.58 -4.49
N GLU A 133 -7.37 11.66 -3.56
CA GLU A 133 -6.41 11.25 -2.52
C GLU A 133 -5.15 10.56 -3.07
N LYS A 134 -5.18 10.07 -4.32
CA LYS A 134 -4.02 9.46 -4.99
C LYS A 134 -3.21 10.44 -5.84
N SER A 135 -3.65 11.70 -5.93
CA SER A 135 -2.94 12.79 -6.61
C SER A 135 -2.48 12.45 -8.04
N SER A 136 -3.19 11.55 -8.75
CA SER A 136 -2.80 11.09 -10.10
C SER A 136 -2.71 12.23 -11.13
N GLU A 137 -3.37 13.35 -10.89
CA GLU A 137 -3.27 14.54 -11.72
C GLU A 137 -1.89 15.20 -11.64
N GLU A 138 -1.19 15.12 -10.49
CA GLU A 138 0.18 15.61 -10.34
C GLU A 138 1.13 14.90 -11.31
N PHE A 139 1.05 13.56 -11.43
CA PHE A 139 1.79 12.81 -12.44
C PHE A 139 1.48 13.28 -13.87
N LEU A 140 0.20 13.46 -14.19
CA LEU A 140 -0.22 13.85 -15.53
C LEU A 140 0.25 15.25 -15.91
N ALA A 141 0.40 16.15 -14.93
CA ALA A 141 0.87 17.53 -15.12
C ALA A 141 2.40 17.62 -15.31
N LEU A 142 3.18 16.60 -14.92
CA LEU A 142 4.63 16.63 -15.08
C LEU A 142 5.03 16.80 -16.56
N ASP A 143 6.08 17.56 -16.79
CA ASP A 143 6.73 17.63 -18.11
C ASP A 143 7.78 16.52 -18.20
N LEU A 144 7.42 15.41 -18.84
CA LEU A 144 8.25 14.22 -19.00
C LEU A 144 8.34 13.84 -20.48
N PRO A 145 9.52 13.43 -20.97
CA PRO A 145 9.68 12.95 -22.35
C PRO A 145 8.99 11.61 -22.56
N GLY A 146 8.73 11.24 -23.81
CA GLY A 146 8.18 9.93 -24.16
C GLY A 146 6.70 9.76 -23.79
N THR A 147 6.32 8.63 -23.22
CA THR A 147 4.94 8.26 -22.97
C THR A 147 4.60 8.30 -21.48
N LYS A 148 3.48 8.97 -21.13
CA LYS A 148 2.80 8.79 -19.84
C LYS A 148 1.74 7.72 -19.97
N LEU A 149 1.87 6.62 -19.24
CA LEU A 149 0.93 5.51 -19.21
C LEU A 149 0.12 5.54 -17.91
N VAL A 150 -1.21 5.46 -18.03
CA VAL A 150 -2.14 5.45 -16.90
C VAL A 150 -2.91 4.14 -16.88
N ILE A 151 -2.71 3.34 -15.83
CA ILE A 151 -3.39 2.06 -15.63
C ILE A 151 -4.26 2.17 -14.37
N GLY A 152 -5.57 2.04 -14.53
CA GLY A 152 -6.49 2.11 -13.41
C GLY A 152 -7.83 2.72 -13.75
N ASP A 153 -8.69 2.74 -12.75
CA ASP A 153 -10.02 3.32 -12.82
C ASP A 153 -10.34 4.08 -11.51
N GLY A 154 -11.40 4.86 -11.53
CA GLY A 154 -11.85 5.61 -10.38
C GLY A 154 -12.68 6.83 -10.74
N PRO A 155 -13.18 7.57 -9.72
CA PRO A 155 -14.09 8.70 -9.94
C PRO A 155 -13.48 9.79 -10.82
N ASP A 156 -12.17 9.99 -10.81
CA ASP A 156 -11.50 11.03 -11.59
C ASP A 156 -11.18 10.64 -13.04
N ARG A 157 -11.37 9.38 -13.45
CA ARG A 157 -10.95 8.88 -14.76
C ARG A 157 -11.49 9.70 -15.92
N ILE A 158 -12.79 9.98 -15.92
CA ILE A 158 -13.43 10.70 -17.03
C ILE A 158 -12.86 12.12 -17.14
N ARG A 159 -12.76 12.83 -16.02
CA ARG A 159 -12.21 14.18 -15.91
C ARG A 159 -10.76 14.23 -16.39
N LEU A 160 -9.92 13.33 -15.88
CA LEU A 160 -8.50 13.27 -16.22
C LEU A 160 -8.28 12.88 -17.69
N LYS A 161 -9.03 11.90 -18.20
CA LYS A 161 -8.94 11.51 -19.60
C LYS A 161 -9.37 12.64 -20.54
N LYS A 162 -10.39 13.41 -20.18
CA LYS A 162 -10.80 14.60 -20.97
C LYS A 162 -9.69 15.66 -20.99
N LYS A 163 -9.01 15.88 -19.88
CA LYS A 163 -7.97 16.93 -19.76
C LYS A 163 -6.61 16.53 -20.35
N TYR A 164 -6.21 15.26 -20.22
CA TYR A 164 -4.86 14.79 -20.53
C TYR A 164 -4.80 13.68 -21.60
N GLY A 165 -5.93 13.27 -22.19
CA GLY A 165 -5.98 12.13 -23.10
C GLY A 165 -5.21 12.32 -24.42
N ASN A 166 -4.81 13.54 -24.76
CA ASN A 166 -3.90 13.84 -25.88
C ASN A 166 -2.40 13.81 -25.48
N ARG A 167 -2.09 13.68 -24.17
CA ARG A 167 -0.74 13.69 -23.61
C ARG A 167 -0.40 12.44 -22.81
N ALA A 168 -1.37 11.52 -22.64
CA ALA A 168 -1.21 10.31 -21.86
C ALA A 168 -2.07 9.17 -22.42
N VAL A 169 -1.58 7.94 -22.30
CA VAL A 169 -2.27 6.71 -22.72
C VAL A 169 -3.03 6.15 -21.52
N PHE A 170 -4.36 6.11 -21.60
CA PHE A 170 -5.24 5.57 -20.55
C PHE A 170 -5.76 4.20 -20.98
N VAL A 171 -5.35 3.13 -20.29
CA VAL A 171 -5.69 1.75 -20.64
C VAL A 171 -6.78 1.14 -19.73
N GLY A 172 -7.27 1.90 -18.75
CA GLY A 172 -8.29 1.44 -17.81
C GLY A 172 -7.74 0.50 -16.75
N TYR A 173 -8.64 -0.11 -15.98
CA TYR A 173 -8.28 -1.05 -14.92
C TYR A 173 -7.73 -2.36 -15.51
N LYS A 174 -6.63 -2.84 -14.94
CA LYS A 174 -5.96 -4.08 -15.30
C LYS A 174 -5.61 -4.88 -14.04
N ARG A 175 -5.50 -6.21 -14.16
CA ARG A 175 -5.14 -7.11 -13.07
C ARG A 175 -4.37 -8.33 -13.56
N GLY A 176 -3.69 -9.00 -12.63
CA GLY A 176 -2.95 -10.23 -12.94
C GLY A 176 -1.99 -10.05 -14.10
N GLN A 177 -1.94 -11.00 -15.02
CA GLN A 177 -1.02 -11.00 -16.15
C GLN A 177 -1.22 -9.79 -17.07
N GLU A 178 -2.46 -9.34 -17.28
CA GLU A 178 -2.72 -8.15 -18.12
C GLU A 178 -2.08 -6.88 -17.53
N LEU A 179 -2.09 -6.72 -16.22
CA LEU A 179 -1.39 -5.63 -15.54
C LEU A 179 0.13 -5.74 -15.74
N VAL A 180 0.68 -6.94 -15.56
CA VAL A 180 2.12 -7.20 -15.76
C VAL A 180 2.55 -6.93 -17.20
N ASP A 181 1.73 -7.30 -18.19
CA ASP A 181 2.01 -7.01 -19.60
C ASP A 181 2.18 -5.50 -19.84
N TRP A 182 1.29 -4.67 -19.29
CA TRP A 182 1.39 -3.21 -19.36
C TRP A 182 2.57 -2.66 -18.54
N LEU A 183 2.80 -3.15 -17.32
CA LEU A 183 3.93 -2.74 -16.49
C LEU A 183 5.28 -3.09 -17.15
N SER A 184 5.34 -4.18 -17.91
CA SER A 184 6.55 -4.59 -18.63
C SER A 184 7.02 -3.57 -19.69
N LEU A 185 6.13 -2.69 -20.16
CA LEU A 185 6.48 -1.59 -21.06
C LEU A 185 7.09 -0.38 -20.29
N ALA A 186 6.89 -0.27 -18.98
CA ALA A 186 7.28 0.89 -18.20
C ALA A 186 8.78 0.93 -17.87
N ASP A 187 9.29 2.15 -17.74
CA ASP A 187 10.67 2.43 -17.35
C ASP A 187 10.75 2.98 -15.92
N VAL A 188 9.78 3.80 -15.51
CA VAL A 188 9.69 4.38 -14.16
C VAL A 188 8.22 4.40 -13.72
N PHE A 189 7.95 4.02 -12.48
CA PHE A 189 6.66 4.24 -11.83
C PHE A 189 6.67 5.53 -11.03
N VAL A 190 5.74 6.43 -11.33
CA VAL A 190 5.57 7.67 -10.56
C VAL A 190 4.34 7.55 -9.68
N PHE A 191 4.54 7.60 -8.37
CA PHE A 191 3.52 7.44 -7.34
C PHE A 191 3.33 8.74 -6.54
N PRO A 192 2.46 9.65 -6.98
CA PRO A 192 2.31 10.99 -6.40
C PRO A 192 1.43 11.03 -5.16
N SER A 193 1.00 9.88 -4.62
CA SER A 193 0.14 9.83 -3.43
C SER A 193 0.83 10.46 -2.23
N ARG A 194 0.12 11.38 -1.54
CA ARG A 194 0.60 12.03 -0.32
C ARG A 194 0.04 11.38 0.95
N SER A 195 -0.82 10.39 0.80
CA SER A 195 -1.41 9.64 1.92
C SER A 195 -1.41 8.16 1.60
N GLU A 196 -0.55 7.41 2.28
CA GLU A 196 -0.42 5.98 2.10
C GLU A 196 -0.04 5.31 3.43
N THR A 197 -0.49 4.08 3.65
CA THR A 197 -0.09 3.30 4.82
C THR A 197 1.01 2.30 4.51
N PHE A 198 1.04 1.79 3.30
CA PHE A 198 2.06 0.83 2.84
C PHE A 198 2.40 1.04 1.36
N GLY A 199 1.41 0.94 0.46
CA GLY A 199 1.62 1.10 -0.97
C GLY A 199 1.99 -0.21 -1.67
N LEU A 200 1.08 -1.19 -1.69
CA LEU A 200 1.29 -2.46 -2.41
C LEU A 200 1.71 -2.26 -3.87
N VAL A 201 1.16 -1.25 -4.54
CA VAL A 201 1.54 -0.90 -5.92
C VAL A 201 3.03 -0.55 -6.05
N VAL A 202 3.67 -0.02 -5.00
CA VAL A 202 5.13 0.23 -4.98
C VAL A 202 5.88 -1.10 -5.10
N LEU A 203 5.49 -2.10 -4.31
CA LEU A 203 6.09 -3.43 -4.37
C LEU A 203 5.81 -4.14 -5.69
N GLU A 204 4.61 -4.00 -6.25
CA GLU A 204 4.24 -4.55 -7.56
C GLU A 204 5.12 -3.98 -8.69
N ALA A 205 5.40 -2.67 -8.65
CA ALA A 205 6.32 -2.03 -9.57
C ALA A 205 7.76 -2.55 -9.41
N LEU A 206 8.26 -2.55 -8.16
CA LEU A 206 9.60 -3.06 -7.86
C LEU A 206 9.76 -4.52 -8.25
N ALA A 207 8.76 -5.36 -8.04
CA ALA A 207 8.75 -6.77 -8.44
C ALA A 207 8.87 -6.94 -9.97
N CYS A 208 8.29 -6.01 -10.74
CA CYS A 208 8.47 -5.93 -12.20
C CYS A 208 9.81 -5.28 -12.60
N GLY A 209 10.71 -4.98 -11.68
CA GLY A 209 11.97 -4.32 -11.95
C GLY A 209 11.79 -2.86 -12.40
N ILE A 210 10.78 -2.16 -11.91
CA ILE A 210 10.49 -0.77 -12.27
C ILE A 210 10.86 0.12 -11.10
N PRO A 211 11.83 1.03 -11.24
CA PRO A 211 12.18 1.99 -10.18
C PRO A 211 11.01 2.91 -9.89
N VAL A 212 10.86 3.28 -8.61
CA VAL A 212 9.71 4.03 -8.12
C VAL A 212 10.12 5.43 -7.70
N VAL A 213 9.32 6.41 -8.10
CA VAL A 213 9.43 7.80 -7.66
C VAL A 213 8.18 8.19 -6.89
N ALA A 214 8.34 8.65 -5.66
CA ALA A 214 7.24 8.99 -4.77
C ALA A 214 7.57 10.20 -3.90
N HIS A 215 6.55 10.78 -3.27
CA HIS A 215 6.77 11.70 -2.16
C HIS A 215 7.32 10.97 -0.94
N ASP A 216 8.07 11.69 -0.09
CA ASP A 216 8.62 11.16 1.16
C ASP A 216 7.53 11.07 2.23
N VAL A 217 6.62 10.12 2.04
CA VAL A 217 5.49 9.84 2.93
C VAL A 217 5.55 8.40 3.46
N MET A 218 4.80 8.13 4.52
CA MET A 218 4.62 6.79 5.06
C MET A 218 4.26 5.78 3.96
N GLY A 219 4.73 4.56 4.05
CA GLY A 219 4.62 3.54 3.03
C GLY A 219 5.81 3.60 2.06
N PRO A 220 5.83 4.46 1.05
CA PRO A 220 7.00 4.64 0.17
C PRO A 220 8.32 4.83 0.92
N ARG A 221 8.35 5.66 1.98
CA ARG A 221 9.53 5.87 2.84
C ARG A 221 10.07 4.59 3.49
N ASP A 222 9.19 3.65 3.79
CA ASP A 222 9.56 2.41 4.45
C ASP A 222 10.06 1.34 3.47
N ILE A 223 9.84 1.53 2.17
CA ILE A 223 10.16 0.57 1.11
C ILE A 223 11.31 1.04 0.25
N ILE A 224 11.27 2.30 -0.22
CA ILE A 224 12.19 2.85 -1.22
C ILE A 224 13.52 3.27 -0.59
N THR A 225 14.61 2.87 -1.23
CA THR A 225 15.97 3.31 -0.93
C THR A 225 16.45 4.27 -2.03
N ASN A 226 16.62 5.55 -1.67
CA ASN A 226 17.04 6.60 -2.61
C ASN A 226 18.31 6.21 -3.38
N GLY A 227 18.26 6.33 -4.72
CA GLY A 227 19.37 6.04 -5.61
C GLY A 227 19.63 4.55 -5.85
N VAL A 228 18.85 3.64 -5.28
CA VAL A 228 19.00 2.18 -5.43
C VAL A 228 17.83 1.59 -6.22
N ASP A 229 16.62 1.76 -5.74
CA ASP A 229 15.40 1.21 -6.33
C ASP A 229 14.34 2.29 -6.63
N GLY A 230 14.66 3.55 -6.32
CA GLY A 230 13.79 4.69 -6.57
C GLY A 230 14.29 5.98 -5.98
N TYR A 231 13.40 6.98 -5.94
CA TYR A 231 13.64 8.26 -5.30
C TYR A 231 12.42 8.75 -4.54
N LEU A 232 12.66 9.25 -3.33
CA LEU A 232 11.70 10.01 -2.53
C LEU A 232 12.00 11.51 -2.74
N SER A 233 11.05 12.27 -3.31
CA SER A 233 11.28 13.66 -3.70
C SER A 233 10.00 14.48 -3.76
N GLU A 234 10.10 15.77 -3.47
CA GLU A 234 9.03 16.73 -3.79
C GLU A 234 9.02 17.12 -5.28
N ASP A 235 10.19 17.10 -5.96
CA ASP A 235 10.29 17.26 -7.41
C ASP A 235 10.22 15.89 -8.09
N LEU A 236 9.00 15.39 -8.30
CA LEU A 236 8.77 14.11 -8.97
C LEU A 236 9.24 14.12 -10.42
N GLY A 237 9.24 15.27 -11.09
CA GLY A 237 9.67 15.40 -12.50
C GLY A 237 11.16 15.17 -12.67
N LYS A 238 11.98 15.79 -11.82
CA LYS A 238 13.43 15.57 -11.80
C LYS A 238 13.74 14.14 -11.37
N ALA A 239 13.14 13.69 -10.27
CA ALA A 239 13.36 12.35 -9.74
C ALA A 239 12.99 11.26 -10.76
N ALA A 240 11.91 11.44 -11.54
CA ALA A 240 11.52 10.49 -12.59
C ALA A 240 12.54 10.38 -13.72
N ARG A 241 13.17 11.49 -14.11
CA ARG A 241 14.26 11.47 -15.10
C ARG A 241 15.51 10.78 -14.53
N ASP A 242 15.88 11.08 -13.29
CA ASP A 242 17.04 10.49 -12.62
C ASP A 242 16.85 8.96 -12.42
N ALA A 243 15.62 8.52 -12.14
CA ALA A 243 15.29 7.11 -11.94
C ALA A 243 15.46 6.23 -13.21
N LEU A 244 15.52 6.83 -14.40
CA LEU A 244 15.83 6.10 -15.64
C LEU A 244 17.23 5.46 -15.64
N LEU A 245 18.12 5.95 -14.79
CA LEU A 245 19.52 5.49 -14.70
C LEU A 245 19.70 4.36 -13.66
N LEU A 246 18.66 4.02 -12.89
CA LEU A 246 18.75 3.01 -11.85
C LEU A 246 18.73 1.58 -12.41
N ASP A 247 19.48 0.69 -11.74
CA ASP A 247 19.49 -0.72 -12.10
C ASP A 247 18.20 -1.41 -11.66
N ARG A 248 17.47 -1.96 -12.62
CA ARG A 248 16.21 -2.68 -12.41
C ARG A 248 16.37 -3.93 -11.52
N LYS A 249 17.57 -4.50 -11.46
CA LYS A 249 17.86 -5.65 -10.60
C LYS A 249 17.67 -5.29 -9.13
N ASN A 250 18.13 -4.12 -8.71
CA ASN A 250 17.96 -3.65 -7.33
C ASN A 250 16.48 -3.53 -6.94
N CYS A 251 15.63 -3.08 -7.88
CA CYS A 251 14.19 -3.02 -7.66
C CYS A 251 13.61 -4.39 -7.34
N ARG A 252 13.98 -5.40 -8.14
CA ARG A 252 13.54 -6.78 -7.95
C ARG A 252 14.02 -7.36 -6.62
N GLU A 253 15.28 -7.17 -6.27
CA GLU A 253 15.86 -7.62 -5.00
C GLU A 253 15.17 -6.99 -3.78
N THR A 254 14.74 -5.73 -3.90
CA THR A 254 13.94 -5.10 -2.84
C THR A 254 12.57 -5.76 -2.71
N ALA A 255 11.86 -6.01 -3.82
CA ALA A 255 10.55 -6.66 -3.77
C ALA A 255 10.60 -8.09 -3.20
N GLU A 256 11.66 -8.85 -3.47
CA GLU A 256 11.85 -10.22 -2.96
C GLU A 256 11.94 -10.27 -1.43
N ARG A 257 12.42 -9.21 -0.78
CA ARG A 257 12.40 -9.07 0.69
C ARG A 257 10.99 -8.91 1.27
N TYR A 258 10.01 -8.60 0.42
CA TYR A 258 8.59 -8.46 0.74
C TYR A 258 7.76 -9.55 0.05
N SER A 259 8.29 -10.79 -0.05
CA SER A 259 7.53 -11.89 -0.63
C SER A 259 6.33 -12.29 0.25
N TRP A 260 5.37 -13.00 -0.34
CA TRP A 260 4.24 -13.57 0.42
C TRP A 260 4.71 -14.50 1.53
N GLU A 261 5.77 -15.30 1.31
CA GLU A 261 6.34 -16.19 2.31
C GLU A 261 6.81 -15.41 3.54
N HIS A 262 7.60 -14.35 3.34
CA HIS A 262 8.06 -13.50 4.45
C HIS A 262 6.89 -12.84 5.19
N SER A 263 5.86 -12.39 4.46
CA SER A 263 4.67 -11.80 5.08
C SER A 263 3.88 -12.82 5.91
N VAL A 264 3.70 -14.05 5.40
CA VAL A 264 3.01 -15.13 6.13
C VAL A 264 3.80 -15.55 7.37
N ASP A 265 5.10 -15.70 7.25
CA ASP A 265 5.98 -16.06 8.39
C ASP A 265 5.90 -14.99 9.48
N ALA A 266 5.99 -13.71 9.12
CA ALA A 266 5.82 -12.61 10.06
C ALA A 266 4.43 -12.60 10.71
N PHE A 267 3.38 -12.92 9.97
CA PHE A 267 2.02 -13.03 10.50
C PHE A 267 1.92 -14.15 11.54
N VAL A 268 2.38 -15.34 11.18
CA VAL A 268 2.31 -16.53 12.05
C VAL A 268 3.15 -16.35 13.33
N GLN A 269 4.34 -15.77 13.23
CA GLN A 269 5.19 -15.44 14.38
C GLN A 269 4.54 -14.45 15.35
N ASN A 270 3.69 -13.56 14.86
CA ASN A 270 2.98 -12.58 15.69
C ASN A 270 1.65 -13.11 16.26
N LEU A 271 1.16 -14.28 15.81
CA LEU A 271 -0.03 -14.90 16.40
C LEU A 271 0.26 -15.38 17.83
N ILE A 272 -0.77 -15.36 18.66
CA ILE A 272 -0.72 -15.93 20.01
C ILE A 272 -1.56 -17.20 20.00
N PHE A 273 -0.90 -18.31 20.15
CA PHE A 273 -1.54 -19.61 20.29
C PHE A 273 -1.92 -19.90 21.76
N PHE A 274 -3.04 -20.61 21.98
CA PHE A 274 -3.58 -20.94 23.30
C PHE A 274 -4.27 -22.31 23.31
#